data_8d71b01f39a519adea358388bdc86cce
#
_entry.id   8d71b01f39a519adea358388bdc86cce
#
_cell.length_a   1.000
_cell.length_b   1.000
_cell.length_c   1.000
_cell.angle_alpha   90.00
_cell.angle_beta   90.00
_cell.angle_gamma   90.00
#
_symmetry.space_group_name_H-M   'P 1'
#
loop_
_entity.id
_entity.type
_entity.pdbx_description
1 polymer ?
#
loop_
_entity_poly.entity_id
_entity_poly.type
_entity_poly.pdbx_seq_one_letter_code
_entity_poly.pdbx_strand_id
1 'polypeptide(L)'
;MQFSKFGEKFIQDSPILQLMDDLGSALNSDTPINMLGGGNPANIPEVSAAYEAALQQIAASGAAIESVSNYASPQGDAKFIKVLVEFFNRRYGWGLTSDHIVLTNGSQNAFFYLFNLFAGQFCDGSHKSILLPLAPEYVGYADVQVEGSHFVSLPPIIEKTTHEGHEGFFKYKVDFDALENLEELNNNQIGAICCSRPTNPTGNVLTDSEMAHLKQLAKKHGIPLIIDNAYGAPFPNIIHTGASLEWDDETILCFSLSKVGLPGVRTGIIIAHPKIAKAVSNMNAIVNLSPVRFGAAIATPLFENDEIIRLSDELISPFYKKQSAFAIRRLQEEFADYPVYIHQPEGAIFLWVWFEGLPISTTKLYQILKEQGTLIIPSEHFFVGMQTADYPHAKECIRLSIAQDDHTLDQGIKTIGEVVRQLYHN
;
A
#
# COMPACT_ATOMS: atom_id res chain seq x y z
N MET A 1 32.54 9.68 -12.70
CA MET A 1 31.68 10.67 -12.02
C MET A 1 31.48 10.17 -10.60
N GLN A 2 31.52 11.04 -9.60
CA GLN A 2 31.26 10.65 -8.20
C GLN A 2 29.90 11.16 -7.78
N PHE A 3 29.17 10.38 -7.00
CA PHE A 3 27.84 10.71 -6.48
C PHE A 3 27.90 10.89 -4.96
N SER A 4 26.89 11.54 -4.38
CA SER A 4 26.67 11.55 -2.94
C SER A 4 26.28 10.16 -2.44
N LYS A 5 26.34 9.91 -1.12
CA LYS A 5 25.83 8.65 -0.55
C LYS A 5 24.38 8.35 -0.96
N PHE A 6 23.54 9.37 -1.03
CA PHE A 6 22.17 9.26 -1.52
C PHE A 6 22.13 8.89 -3.01
N GLY A 7 22.98 9.52 -3.84
CA GLY A 7 23.07 9.22 -5.27
C GLY A 7 23.57 7.79 -5.56
N GLU A 8 24.60 7.34 -4.81
CA GLU A 8 25.14 5.97 -4.94
C GLU A 8 24.07 4.88 -4.73
N LYS A 9 23.09 5.14 -3.88
CA LYS A 9 21.95 4.25 -3.64
C LYS A 9 21.11 3.97 -4.91
N PHE A 10 21.04 4.94 -5.84
CA PHE A 10 20.17 4.87 -7.01
C PHE A 10 20.89 4.58 -8.34
N ILE A 11 22.22 4.46 -8.32
CA ILE A 11 22.99 4.08 -9.52
C ILE A 11 23.32 2.58 -9.54
N GLN A 12 23.08 1.86 -8.46
CA GLN A 12 23.29 0.42 -8.39
C GLN A 12 22.01 -0.29 -8.86
N ASP A 13 22.20 -1.30 -9.72
CA ASP A 13 21.10 -2.19 -10.08
C ASP A 13 20.61 -2.91 -8.82
N SER A 14 19.37 -2.70 -8.45
CA SER A 14 18.75 -3.43 -7.35
C SER A 14 17.68 -4.38 -7.90
N PRO A 15 17.46 -5.53 -7.25
CA PRO A 15 16.45 -6.48 -7.69
C PRO A 15 15.04 -5.88 -7.81
N ILE A 16 14.73 -4.88 -6.96
CA ILE A 16 13.44 -4.20 -7.00
C ILE A 16 13.32 -3.25 -8.20
N LEU A 17 14.39 -2.54 -8.57
CA LEU A 17 14.40 -1.70 -9.77
C LEU A 17 14.24 -2.56 -11.03
N GLN A 18 14.97 -3.67 -11.12
CA GLN A 18 14.84 -4.62 -12.22
C GLN A 18 13.41 -5.18 -12.33
N LEU A 19 12.80 -5.53 -11.19
CA LEU A 19 11.40 -5.98 -11.16
C LEU A 19 10.44 -4.90 -11.66
N MET A 20 10.64 -3.63 -11.27
CA MET A 20 9.82 -2.50 -11.75
C MET A 20 9.99 -2.26 -13.25
N ASP A 21 11.21 -2.38 -13.78
CA ASP A 21 11.50 -2.28 -15.21
C ASP A 21 10.84 -3.42 -15.99
N ASP A 22 10.88 -4.65 -15.47
CA ASP A 22 10.20 -5.79 -16.05
C ASP A 22 8.68 -5.59 -16.13
N LEU A 23 8.07 -5.10 -15.04
CA LEU A 23 6.64 -4.78 -15.01
C LEU A 23 6.28 -3.65 -15.98
N GLY A 24 7.12 -2.61 -16.06
CA GLY A 24 6.94 -1.50 -17.01
C GLY A 24 7.08 -1.95 -18.46
N SER A 25 8.06 -2.80 -18.76
CA SER A 25 8.30 -3.35 -20.09
C SER A 25 7.18 -4.29 -20.54
N ALA A 26 6.64 -5.08 -19.61
CA ALA A 26 5.54 -6.00 -19.90
C ALA A 26 4.25 -5.28 -20.31
N LEU A 27 4.00 -4.08 -19.79
CA LEU A 27 2.85 -3.24 -20.18
C LEU A 27 2.92 -2.77 -21.66
N ASN A 28 4.12 -2.76 -22.24
CA ASN A 28 4.36 -2.35 -23.63
C ASN A 28 4.75 -3.53 -24.53
N SER A 29 4.62 -4.78 -24.05
CA SER A 29 4.98 -5.98 -24.82
C SER A 29 3.89 -6.37 -25.81
N ASP A 30 4.29 -6.71 -27.04
CA ASP A 30 3.40 -7.32 -28.05
C ASP A 30 3.10 -8.80 -27.75
N THR A 31 3.86 -9.43 -26.83
CA THR A 31 3.65 -10.82 -26.42
C THR A 31 2.68 -10.84 -25.23
N PRO A 32 1.63 -11.68 -25.25
CA PRO A 32 0.74 -11.82 -24.10
C PRO A 32 1.49 -12.24 -22.85
N ILE A 33 1.37 -11.46 -21.79
CA ILE A 33 1.99 -11.72 -20.48
C ILE A 33 0.89 -11.72 -19.41
N ASN A 34 0.86 -12.77 -18.59
CA ASN A 34 -0.02 -12.83 -17.43
C ASN A 34 0.55 -11.92 -16.32
N MET A 35 0.08 -10.68 -16.27
CA MET A 35 0.59 -9.62 -15.40
C MET A 35 0.00 -9.75 -13.98
N LEU A 36 0.42 -10.76 -13.21
CA LEU A 36 -0.05 -10.96 -11.84
C LEU A 36 0.84 -10.25 -10.79
N GLY A 37 1.87 -9.52 -11.22
CA GLY A 37 2.77 -8.75 -10.35
C GLY A 37 2.36 -7.27 -10.21
N GLY A 38 1.53 -6.75 -11.11
CA GLY A 38 1.21 -5.33 -11.19
C GLY A 38 0.49 -4.77 -9.97
N GLY A 39 0.67 -3.47 -9.74
CA GLY A 39 -0.01 -2.72 -8.67
C GLY A 39 -1.08 -1.76 -9.18
N ASN A 40 -1.37 -1.74 -10.48
CA ASN A 40 -2.44 -0.92 -11.04
C ASN A 40 -3.81 -1.45 -10.63
N PRO A 41 -4.77 -0.56 -10.33
CA PRO A 41 -6.16 -0.96 -10.13
C PRO A 41 -6.75 -1.50 -11.43
N ALA A 42 -7.76 -2.37 -11.31
CA ALA A 42 -8.53 -2.86 -12.44
C ALA A 42 -9.30 -1.72 -13.14
N ASN A 43 -9.46 -1.85 -14.44
CA ASN A 43 -10.36 -0.98 -15.19
C ASN A 43 -11.81 -1.49 -15.03
N ILE A 44 -12.60 -0.79 -14.25
CA ILE A 44 -14.03 -1.08 -14.04
C ILE A 44 -14.82 -0.09 -14.91
N PRO A 45 -15.56 -0.54 -15.95
CA PRO A 45 -16.17 0.34 -16.94
C PRO A 45 -17.06 1.44 -16.35
N GLU A 46 -17.88 1.09 -15.36
CA GLU A 46 -18.80 2.04 -14.71
C GLU A 46 -18.05 3.09 -13.88
N VAL A 47 -16.92 2.71 -13.27
CA VAL A 47 -16.04 3.65 -12.56
C VAL A 47 -15.35 4.59 -13.55
N SER A 48 -14.87 4.06 -14.67
CA SER A 48 -14.26 4.86 -15.74
C SER A 48 -15.26 5.86 -16.33
N ALA A 49 -16.51 5.45 -16.54
CA ALA A 49 -17.56 6.36 -17.04
C ALA A 49 -17.84 7.52 -16.07
N ALA A 50 -17.80 7.26 -14.73
CA ALA A 50 -17.95 8.33 -13.73
C ALA A 50 -16.78 9.33 -13.80
N TYR A 51 -15.55 8.85 -14.02
CA TYR A 51 -14.39 9.73 -14.18
C TYR A 51 -14.42 10.52 -15.50
N GLU A 52 -14.90 9.92 -16.59
CA GLU A 52 -15.12 10.65 -17.84
C GLU A 52 -16.15 11.78 -17.65
N ALA A 53 -17.24 11.52 -16.95
CA ALA A 53 -18.23 12.55 -16.62
C ALA A 53 -17.63 13.68 -15.77
N ALA A 54 -16.81 13.35 -14.76
CA ALA A 54 -16.11 14.34 -13.96
C ALA A 54 -15.11 15.18 -14.79
N LEU A 55 -14.37 14.54 -15.70
CA LEU A 55 -13.48 15.22 -16.65
C LEU A 55 -14.22 16.19 -17.56
N GLN A 56 -15.38 15.78 -18.13
CA GLN A 56 -16.22 16.65 -18.95
C GLN A 56 -16.75 17.85 -18.13
N GLN A 57 -17.16 17.61 -16.89
CA GLN A 57 -17.63 18.67 -15.99
C GLN A 57 -16.56 19.72 -15.70
N ILE A 58 -15.34 19.29 -15.35
CA ILE A 58 -14.24 20.23 -15.05
C ILE A 58 -13.75 20.94 -16.32
N ALA A 59 -13.83 20.30 -17.51
CA ALA A 59 -13.52 20.92 -18.79
C ALA A 59 -14.54 22.03 -19.11
N ALA A 60 -15.83 21.75 -18.96
CA ALA A 60 -16.91 22.70 -19.22
C ALA A 60 -16.90 23.92 -18.29
N SER A 61 -16.50 23.73 -17.03
CA SER A 61 -16.42 24.81 -16.01
C SER A 61 -15.14 25.64 -16.09
N GLY A 62 -14.16 25.25 -16.91
CA GLY A 62 -12.83 25.87 -16.95
C GLY A 62 -11.88 25.42 -15.84
N ALA A 63 -12.32 24.58 -14.89
CA ALA A 63 -11.49 24.09 -13.79
C ALA A 63 -10.33 23.21 -14.29
N ALA A 64 -10.50 22.51 -15.41
CA ALA A 64 -9.43 21.73 -16.02
C ALA A 64 -8.25 22.62 -16.44
N ILE A 65 -8.52 23.70 -17.19
CA ILE A 65 -7.46 24.61 -17.63
C ILE A 65 -6.81 25.33 -16.43
N GLU A 66 -7.60 25.74 -15.46
CA GLU A 66 -7.09 26.34 -14.23
C GLU A 66 -6.13 25.41 -13.49
N SER A 67 -6.47 24.10 -13.41
CA SER A 67 -5.67 23.11 -12.70
C SER A 67 -4.33 22.78 -13.37
N VAL A 68 -4.17 23.04 -14.67
CA VAL A 68 -2.93 22.77 -15.41
C VAL A 68 -2.10 24.02 -15.69
N SER A 69 -2.69 25.22 -15.61
CA SER A 69 -2.02 26.49 -15.92
C SER A 69 -1.54 27.28 -14.70
N ASN A 70 -1.94 26.87 -13.48
CA ASN A 70 -1.58 27.58 -12.25
C ASN A 70 -1.05 26.62 -11.18
N TYR A 71 -0.04 27.06 -10.43
CA TYR A 71 0.38 26.34 -9.23
C TYR A 71 -0.68 26.44 -8.12
N ALA A 72 -0.81 25.38 -7.33
CA ALA A 72 -1.50 25.45 -6.04
C ALA A 72 -0.60 26.05 -4.96
N SER A 73 -1.13 26.23 -3.76
CA SER A 73 -0.29 26.40 -2.58
C SER A 73 0.53 25.13 -2.32
N PRO A 74 1.65 25.21 -1.59
CA PRO A 74 2.40 24.02 -1.19
C PRO A 74 1.59 23.02 -0.36
N GLN A 75 0.53 23.46 0.32
CA GLN A 75 -0.40 22.59 1.03
C GLN A 75 -1.30 21.78 0.09
N GLY A 76 -1.55 22.30 -1.13
CA GLY A 76 -2.41 21.69 -2.12
C GLY A 76 -3.53 22.61 -2.61
N ASP A 77 -4.48 22.06 -3.35
CA ASP A 77 -5.64 22.79 -3.86
C ASP A 77 -6.61 23.11 -2.72
N ALA A 78 -6.81 24.43 -2.46
CA ALA A 78 -7.59 24.89 -1.32
C ALA A 78 -9.08 24.49 -1.40
N LYS A 79 -9.64 24.42 -2.63
CA LYS A 79 -11.04 24.00 -2.82
C LYS A 79 -11.19 22.51 -2.44
N PHE A 80 -10.31 21.66 -2.93
CA PHE A 80 -10.37 20.24 -2.62
C PHE A 80 -10.11 19.96 -1.14
N ILE A 81 -9.15 20.68 -0.50
CA ILE A 81 -8.91 20.57 0.95
C ILE A 81 -10.18 20.92 1.74
N LYS A 82 -10.90 22.00 1.36
CA LYS A 82 -12.16 22.36 2.00
C LYS A 82 -13.22 21.25 1.86
N VAL A 83 -13.35 20.69 0.66
CA VAL A 83 -14.28 19.58 0.39
C VAL A 83 -13.93 18.35 1.24
N LEU A 84 -12.65 18.02 1.37
CA LEU A 84 -12.19 16.92 2.23
C LEU A 84 -12.52 17.18 3.71
N VAL A 85 -12.31 18.38 4.21
CA VAL A 85 -12.70 18.76 5.59
C VAL A 85 -14.19 18.53 5.82
N GLU A 86 -15.04 19.04 4.92
CA GLU A 86 -16.49 18.87 5.01
C GLU A 86 -16.89 17.41 4.92
N PHE A 87 -16.29 16.65 4.01
CA PHE A 87 -16.53 15.21 3.79
C PHE A 87 -16.21 14.37 5.05
N PHE A 88 -15.01 14.50 5.59
CA PHE A 88 -14.60 13.72 6.76
C PHE A 88 -15.34 14.15 8.03
N ASN A 89 -15.57 15.44 8.23
CA ASN A 89 -16.34 15.92 9.39
C ASN A 89 -17.79 15.47 9.36
N ARG A 90 -18.43 15.47 8.17
CA ARG A 90 -19.80 14.97 8.01
C ARG A 90 -19.89 13.47 8.30
N ARG A 91 -18.88 12.70 7.91
CA ARG A 91 -18.90 11.24 8.02
C ARG A 91 -18.45 10.72 9.38
N TYR A 92 -17.44 11.35 9.97
CA TYR A 92 -16.78 10.84 11.19
C TYR A 92 -16.82 11.79 12.38
N GLY A 93 -17.15 13.06 12.19
CA GLY A 93 -17.20 14.03 13.29
C GLY A 93 -15.83 14.38 13.89
N TRP A 94 -14.75 14.28 13.12
CA TRP A 94 -13.37 14.45 13.63
C TRP A 94 -12.99 15.89 13.99
N GLY A 95 -13.80 16.89 13.65
CA GLY A 95 -13.51 18.29 13.94
C GLY A 95 -12.33 18.86 13.16
N LEU A 96 -12.05 18.32 11.97
CA LEU A 96 -10.96 18.77 11.12
C LEU A 96 -11.14 20.22 10.67
N THR A 97 -10.03 20.90 10.51
CA THR A 97 -9.90 22.17 9.78
C THR A 97 -8.97 21.98 8.59
N SER A 98 -8.87 22.98 7.72
CA SER A 98 -7.93 22.93 6.60
C SER A 98 -6.47 22.74 7.03
N ASP A 99 -6.11 23.13 8.25
CA ASP A 99 -4.76 22.99 8.77
C ASP A 99 -4.35 21.53 9.04
N HIS A 100 -5.32 20.61 9.14
CA HIS A 100 -5.07 19.18 9.34
C HIS A 100 -4.80 18.41 8.03
N ILE A 101 -5.09 19.01 6.88
CA ILE A 101 -5.02 18.31 5.59
C ILE A 101 -3.92 18.91 4.72
N VAL A 102 -3.09 18.03 4.14
CA VAL A 102 -2.11 18.40 3.13
C VAL A 102 -2.14 17.39 1.99
N LEU A 103 -2.08 17.86 0.75
CA LEU A 103 -2.00 17.03 -0.45
C LEU A 103 -0.55 16.76 -0.83
N THR A 104 -0.31 15.63 -1.49
CA THR A 104 1.00 15.22 -2.01
C THR A 104 0.88 14.65 -3.42
N ASN A 105 2.01 14.47 -4.12
CA ASN A 105 2.06 13.83 -5.43
C ASN A 105 1.95 12.29 -5.34
N GLY A 106 0.86 11.81 -4.76
CA GLY A 106 0.58 10.42 -4.41
C GLY A 106 1.12 10.04 -3.04
N SER A 107 0.64 8.92 -2.48
CA SER A 107 1.05 8.42 -1.15
C SER A 107 2.54 8.09 -1.08
N GLN A 108 3.19 7.66 -2.18
CA GLN A 108 4.64 7.42 -2.22
C GLN A 108 5.43 8.67 -1.85
N ASN A 109 5.01 9.84 -2.34
CA ASN A 109 5.61 11.12 -1.97
C ASN A 109 5.29 11.50 -0.50
N ALA A 110 4.11 11.13 0.00
CA ALA A 110 3.75 11.29 1.40
C ALA A 110 4.71 10.49 2.32
N PHE A 111 4.96 9.22 2.01
CA PHE A 111 5.87 8.37 2.79
C PHE A 111 7.32 8.84 2.71
N PHE A 112 7.77 9.35 1.56
CA PHE A 112 9.07 10.00 1.46
C PHE A 112 9.19 11.15 2.48
N TYR A 113 8.17 11.98 2.63
CA TYR A 113 8.20 13.07 3.60
C TYR A 113 8.11 12.57 5.04
N LEU A 114 7.12 11.74 5.34
CA LEU A 114 6.86 11.30 6.71
C LEU A 114 8.04 10.48 7.28
N PHE A 115 8.61 9.58 6.51
CA PHE A 115 9.70 8.76 7.01
C PHE A 115 11.00 9.57 7.19
N ASN A 116 11.23 10.64 6.41
CA ASN A 116 12.34 11.56 6.64
C ASN A 116 12.06 12.62 7.72
N LEU A 117 10.79 12.82 8.11
CA LEU A 117 10.43 13.65 9.28
C LEU A 117 10.64 12.93 10.61
N PHE A 118 10.44 11.61 10.63
CA PHE A 118 10.41 10.83 11.87
C PHE A 118 11.55 9.83 12.01
N ALA A 119 12.42 9.66 11.02
CA ALA A 119 13.60 8.80 11.10
C ALA A 119 14.86 9.52 10.60
N GLY A 120 16.03 8.99 10.97
CA GLY A 120 17.33 9.59 10.71
C GLY A 120 17.92 10.28 11.94
N GLN A 121 18.85 11.19 11.72
CA GLN A 121 19.52 11.92 12.81
C GLN A 121 18.67 13.09 13.30
N PHE A 122 18.49 13.16 14.62
CA PHE A 122 17.78 14.24 15.31
C PHE A 122 18.72 15.33 15.81
N CYS A 123 18.19 16.53 16.11
CA CYS A 123 18.98 17.68 16.55
C CYS A 123 19.74 17.45 17.87
N ASP A 124 19.29 16.52 18.71
CA ASP A 124 19.96 16.11 19.96
C ASP A 124 21.06 15.08 19.74
N GLY A 125 21.32 14.70 18.49
CA GLY A 125 22.31 13.69 18.09
C GLY A 125 21.80 12.25 18.14
N SER A 126 20.57 12.01 18.59
CA SER A 126 19.97 10.66 18.55
C SER A 126 19.63 10.24 17.11
N HIS A 127 19.62 8.93 16.87
CA HIS A 127 19.10 8.34 15.64
C HIS A 127 17.83 7.59 15.91
N LYS A 128 16.82 7.78 15.06
CA LYS A 128 15.54 7.09 15.17
C LYS A 128 15.15 6.38 13.87
N SER A 129 14.39 5.31 14.02
CA SER A 129 13.86 4.48 12.94
C SER A 129 12.34 4.53 12.86
N ILE A 130 11.77 4.10 11.75
CA ILE A 130 10.35 3.78 11.63
C ILE A 130 10.15 2.34 12.06
N LEU A 131 9.21 2.11 12.95
CA LEU A 131 8.81 0.77 13.40
C LEU A 131 7.64 0.27 12.53
N LEU A 132 7.84 -0.86 11.88
CA LEU A 132 6.81 -1.63 11.19
C LEU A 132 6.42 -2.81 12.11
N PRO A 133 5.29 -2.73 12.81
CA PRO A 133 4.94 -3.69 13.87
C PRO A 133 4.64 -5.09 13.35
N LEU A 134 4.44 -5.21 12.05
CA LEU A 134 4.07 -6.45 11.37
C LEU A 134 4.69 -6.47 9.96
N ALA A 135 5.72 -7.29 9.73
CA ALA A 135 6.18 -7.60 8.37
C ALA A 135 5.34 -8.78 7.80
N PRO A 136 5.16 -8.89 6.48
CA PRO A 136 5.66 -8.00 5.44
C PRO A 136 4.84 -6.71 5.29
N GLU A 137 5.47 -5.66 4.77
CA GLU A 137 4.89 -4.36 4.49
C GLU A 137 5.24 -3.87 3.07
N TYR A 138 4.72 -2.73 2.66
CA TYR A 138 4.84 -2.24 1.30
C TYR A 138 6.29 -2.02 0.86
N VAL A 139 6.68 -2.68 -0.22
CA VAL A 139 8.04 -2.62 -0.78
C VAL A 139 8.51 -1.20 -1.09
N GLY A 140 7.60 -0.31 -1.45
CA GLY A 140 7.91 1.09 -1.76
C GLY A 140 8.40 1.92 -0.57
N TYR A 141 8.40 1.38 0.66
CA TYR A 141 8.99 2.04 1.82
C TYR A 141 10.52 1.93 1.85
N ALA A 142 11.09 0.87 1.28
CA ALA A 142 12.49 0.48 1.49
C ALA A 142 13.50 1.59 1.19
N ASP A 143 13.28 2.38 0.14
CA ASP A 143 14.29 3.28 -0.41
C ASP A 143 13.97 4.78 -0.29
N VAL A 144 12.90 5.15 0.45
CA VAL A 144 12.46 6.55 0.53
C VAL A 144 13.28 7.42 1.48
N GLN A 145 14.09 6.83 2.36
CA GLN A 145 14.87 7.59 3.34
C GLN A 145 16.20 8.11 2.75
N VAL A 146 16.53 9.36 3.04
CA VAL A 146 17.72 10.04 2.50
C VAL A 146 19.02 9.51 3.13
N GLU A 147 19.04 9.27 4.43
CA GLU A 147 20.26 8.88 5.17
C GLU A 147 20.55 7.36 5.18
N GLY A 148 19.81 6.56 4.43
CA GLY A 148 19.94 5.10 4.42
C GLY A 148 18.61 4.42 4.71
N SER A 149 18.63 3.22 5.29
CA SER A 149 17.41 2.49 5.67
C SER A 149 17.31 2.46 7.21
N HIS A 150 16.38 3.20 7.75
CA HIS A 150 16.11 3.30 9.19
C HIS A 150 14.73 2.69 9.49
N PHE A 151 14.62 1.38 9.30
CA PHE A 151 13.44 0.60 9.62
C PHE A 151 13.79 -0.48 10.65
N VAL A 152 12.86 -0.71 11.55
CA VAL A 152 12.82 -1.87 12.45
C VAL A 152 11.50 -2.58 12.21
N SER A 153 11.54 -3.88 11.95
CA SER A 153 10.35 -4.68 11.69
C SER A 153 10.33 -5.94 12.52
N LEU A 154 9.14 -6.35 12.93
CA LEU A 154 8.93 -7.61 13.62
C LEU A 154 8.29 -8.65 12.68
N PRO A 155 8.67 -9.94 12.81
CA PRO A 155 7.98 -11.01 12.11
C PRO A 155 6.55 -11.16 12.63
N PRO A 156 5.62 -11.65 11.79
CA PRO A 156 4.26 -11.93 12.23
C PRO A 156 4.19 -13.19 13.10
N ILE A 157 3.17 -13.25 13.96
CA ILE A 157 2.62 -14.54 14.39
C ILE A 157 1.82 -15.10 13.23
N ILE A 158 2.18 -16.29 12.76
CA ILE A 158 1.48 -16.97 11.65
C ILE A 158 0.49 -17.95 12.26
N GLU A 159 -0.81 -17.71 12.03
CA GLU A 159 -1.87 -18.60 12.48
C GLU A 159 -2.52 -19.28 11.29
N LYS A 160 -2.36 -20.61 11.16
CA LYS A 160 -3.10 -21.41 10.17
C LYS A 160 -4.57 -21.44 10.56
N THR A 161 -5.45 -21.21 9.60
CA THR A 161 -6.89 -21.03 9.82
C THR A 161 -7.73 -21.59 8.67
N THR A 162 -9.03 -21.41 8.74
CA THR A 162 -9.99 -21.75 7.68
C THR A 162 -10.66 -20.50 7.13
N HIS A 163 -11.10 -20.55 5.89
CA HIS A 163 -11.93 -19.52 5.28
C HIS A 163 -13.15 -20.16 4.63
N GLU A 164 -14.36 -19.70 4.98
CA GLU A 164 -15.63 -20.25 4.51
C GLU A 164 -15.74 -21.80 4.69
N GLY A 165 -15.11 -22.34 5.74
CA GLY A 165 -15.09 -23.78 6.03
C GLY A 165 -14.02 -24.59 5.31
N HIS A 166 -13.18 -23.98 4.48
CA HIS A 166 -12.07 -24.60 3.78
C HIS A 166 -10.76 -24.38 4.52
N GLU A 167 -9.92 -25.42 4.60
CA GLU A 167 -8.54 -25.36 5.08
C GLU A 167 -7.61 -24.73 4.04
N GLY A 168 -6.32 -24.54 4.38
CA GLY A 168 -5.34 -23.97 3.47
C GLY A 168 -5.26 -22.44 3.53
N PHE A 169 -5.67 -21.86 4.66
CA PHE A 169 -5.54 -20.43 4.92
C PHE A 169 -4.66 -20.14 6.13
N PHE A 170 -4.18 -18.91 6.21
CA PHE A 170 -3.48 -18.40 7.37
C PHE A 170 -3.72 -16.90 7.55
N LYS A 171 -3.42 -16.39 8.74
CA LYS A 171 -3.49 -14.98 9.07
C LYS A 171 -2.24 -14.54 9.81
N TYR A 172 -1.80 -13.34 9.51
CA TYR A 172 -0.77 -12.65 10.28
C TYR A 172 -1.39 -11.85 11.42
N LYS A 173 -0.75 -11.94 12.59
CA LYS A 173 -1.07 -11.16 13.78
C LYS A 173 0.17 -10.45 14.30
N VAL A 174 -0.03 -9.28 14.91
CA VAL A 174 1.05 -8.57 15.59
C VAL A 174 1.49 -9.36 16.83
N ASP A 175 2.80 -9.56 16.97
CA ASP A 175 3.40 -10.07 18.21
C ASP A 175 3.59 -8.91 19.19
N PHE A 176 2.56 -8.65 20.00
CA PHE A 176 2.58 -7.55 20.96
C PHE A 176 3.56 -7.80 22.10
N ASP A 177 3.82 -9.07 22.48
CA ASP A 177 4.80 -9.38 23.50
C ASP A 177 6.22 -9.02 23.01
N ALA A 178 6.57 -9.39 21.77
CA ALA A 178 7.83 -8.99 21.16
C ALA A 178 7.91 -7.47 20.96
N LEU A 179 6.81 -6.83 20.55
CA LEU A 179 6.74 -5.40 20.29
C LEU A 179 6.96 -4.56 21.57
N GLU A 180 6.32 -4.92 22.67
CA GLU A 180 6.46 -4.22 23.97
C GLU A 180 7.84 -4.41 24.60
N ASN A 181 8.52 -5.52 24.31
CA ASN A 181 9.88 -5.80 24.77
C ASN A 181 10.97 -5.35 23.77
N LEU A 182 10.60 -4.70 22.65
CA LEU A 182 11.55 -4.25 21.66
C LEU A 182 12.51 -3.20 22.24
N GLU A 183 13.81 -3.48 22.17
CA GLU A 183 14.86 -2.64 22.76
C GLU A 183 14.87 -1.24 22.13
N GLU A 184 14.78 -1.14 20.83
CA GLU A 184 14.77 0.13 20.08
C GLU A 184 13.60 1.03 20.48
N LEU A 185 12.43 0.46 20.74
CA LEU A 185 11.26 1.19 21.21
C LEU A 185 11.47 1.70 22.64
N ASN A 186 11.94 0.84 23.53
CA ASN A 186 12.16 1.14 24.95
C ASN A 186 13.32 2.13 25.16
N ASN A 187 14.32 2.14 24.27
CA ASN A 187 15.44 3.08 24.29
C ASN A 187 15.20 4.39 23.50
N ASN A 188 13.93 4.67 23.11
CA ASN A 188 13.52 5.87 22.36
C ASN A 188 14.22 6.02 21.01
N GLN A 189 14.54 4.91 20.34
CA GLN A 189 15.16 4.87 19.01
C GLN A 189 14.14 4.74 17.87
N ILE A 190 12.83 4.79 18.20
CA ILE A 190 11.74 4.81 17.24
C ILE A 190 11.18 6.22 17.16
N GLY A 191 10.97 6.71 15.95
CA GLY A 191 10.39 8.06 15.71
C GLY A 191 8.92 8.02 15.30
N ALA A 192 8.44 6.91 14.74
CA ALA A 192 7.03 6.67 14.43
C ALA A 192 6.76 5.17 14.30
N ILE A 193 5.53 4.74 14.56
CA ILE A 193 5.01 3.43 14.17
C ILE A 193 4.27 3.61 12.85
N CYS A 194 4.47 2.71 11.88
CA CYS A 194 3.75 2.72 10.61
C CYS A 194 3.17 1.35 10.31
N CYS A 195 1.91 1.30 9.89
CA CYS A 195 1.26 0.08 9.40
C CYS A 195 0.33 0.41 8.25
N SER A 196 0.12 -0.54 7.33
CA SER A 196 -0.90 -0.44 6.28
C SER A 196 -2.16 -1.24 6.62
N ARG A 197 -3.34 -0.71 6.25
CA ARG A 197 -4.64 -1.32 6.60
C ARG A 197 -5.69 -1.05 5.53
N PRO A 198 -5.98 -2.00 4.63
CA PRO A 198 -5.34 -3.31 4.40
C PRO A 198 -3.88 -3.23 3.96
N THR A 199 -3.12 -4.26 4.30
CA THR A 199 -1.70 -4.32 3.98
C THR A 199 -1.45 -4.68 2.50
N ASN A 200 -0.55 -3.98 1.85
CA ASN A 200 0.16 -4.46 0.69
C ASN A 200 1.51 -5.05 1.16
N PRO A 201 1.77 -6.35 1.05
CA PRO A 201 1.29 -7.25 -0.02
C PRO A 201 0.13 -8.19 0.35
N THR A 202 -0.19 -8.36 1.62
CA THR A 202 -0.90 -9.53 2.15
C THR A 202 -2.42 -9.45 2.08
N GLY A 203 -2.97 -8.24 1.97
CA GLY A 203 -4.40 -8.01 2.17
C GLY A 203 -4.83 -8.08 3.63
N ASN A 204 -3.89 -8.24 4.58
CA ASN A 204 -4.18 -8.31 6.00
C ASN A 204 -4.86 -7.04 6.51
N VAL A 205 -5.91 -7.20 7.31
CA VAL A 205 -6.57 -6.10 8.01
C VAL A 205 -6.33 -6.27 9.50
N LEU A 206 -5.50 -5.38 10.07
CA LEU A 206 -5.34 -5.31 11.51
C LEU A 206 -6.70 -5.07 12.16
N THR A 207 -7.02 -5.84 13.20
CA THR A 207 -8.28 -5.71 13.94
C THR A 207 -8.37 -4.36 14.65
N ASP A 208 -9.57 -3.92 15.01
CA ASP A 208 -9.74 -2.68 15.78
C ASP A 208 -9.03 -2.75 17.15
N SER A 209 -8.95 -3.96 17.77
CA SER A 209 -8.20 -4.17 19.00
C SER A 209 -6.68 -4.05 18.81
N GLU A 210 -6.12 -4.58 17.71
CA GLU A 210 -4.70 -4.40 17.38
C GLU A 210 -4.39 -2.93 17.11
N MET A 211 -5.24 -2.22 16.37
CA MET A 211 -5.08 -0.78 16.12
C MET A 211 -5.14 0.04 17.41
N ALA A 212 -6.07 -0.26 18.31
CA ALA A 212 -6.18 0.41 19.60
C ALA A 212 -4.92 0.18 20.45
N HIS A 213 -4.35 -1.03 20.42
CA HIS A 213 -3.12 -1.36 21.14
C HIS A 213 -1.91 -0.61 20.55
N LEU A 214 -1.74 -0.60 19.20
CA LEU A 214 -0.70 0.17 18.54
C LEU A 214 -0.78 1.66 18.86
N LYS A 215 -2.00 2.23 18.88
CA LYS A 215 -2.25 3.61 19.25
C LYS A 215 -1.86 3.92 20.70
N GLN A 216 -2.21 3.03 21.63
CA GLN A 216 -1.80 3.17 23.04
C GLN A 216 -0.28 3.10 23.18
N LEU A 217 0.37 2.20 22.44
CA LEU A 217 1.82 2.06 22.45
C LEU A 217 2.52 3.30 21.89
N ALA A 218 2.06 3.82 20.75
CA ALA A 218 2.56 5.05 20.17
C ALA A 218 2.44 6.23 21.15
N LYS A 219 1.27 6.38 21.78
CA LYS A 219 1.02 7.39 22.80
C LYS A 219 1.93 7.26 24.01
N LYS A 220 2.12 6.04 24.54
CA LYS A 220 3.03 5.75 25.66
C LYS A 220 4.45 6.24 25.38
N HIS A 221 4.92 6.12 24.14
CA HIS A 221 6.27 6.52 23.73
C HIS A 221 6.33 7.93 23.14
N GLY A 222 5.20 8.64 23.06
CA GLY A 222 5.15 10.03 22.55
C GLY A 222 5.51 10.15 21.06
N ILE A 223 5.20 9.13 20.26
CA ILE A 223 5.46 9.06 18.82
C ILE A 223 4.15 8.91 18.04
N PRO A 224 4.07 9.38 16.77
CA PRO A 224 2.85 9.22 15.98
C PRO A 224 2.67 7.79 15.46
N LEU A 225 1.39 7.42 15.25
CA LEU A 225 0.99 6.25 14.49
C LEU A 225 0.64 6.68 13.07
N ILE A 226 1.39 6.20 12.07
CA ILE A 226 1.13 6.41 10.65
C ILE A 226 0.34 5.22 10.11
N ILE A 227 -0.81 5.49 9.48
CA ILE A 227 -1.66 4.46 8.88
C ILE A 227 -1.69 4.70 7.36
N ASP A 228 -1.12 3.76 6.61
CA ASP A 228 -1.32 3.70 5.16
C ASP A 228 -2.70 3.13 4.87
N ASN A 229 -3.60 4.02 4.49
CA ASN A 229 -5.00 3.70 4.20
C ASN A 229 -5.29 3.71 2.69
N ALA A 230 -4.30 3.34 1.86
CA ALA A 230 -4.45 3.41 0.40
C ALA A 230 -5.57 2.50 -0.14
N TYR A 231 -5.91 1.42 0.55
CA TYR A 231 -6.96 0.46 0.18
C TYR A 231 -8.18 0.50 1.10
N GLY A 232 -8.11 1.24 2.18
CA GLY A 232 -9.06 1.21 3.28
C GLY A 232 -10.29 2.11 3.09
N ALA A 233 -11.08 2.22 4.17
CA ALA A 233 -12.25 3.07 4.25
C ALA A 233 -11.86 4.57 4.32
N PRO A 234 -12.70 5.50 3.84
CA PRO A 234 -13.99 5.28 3.20
C PRO A 234 -13.89 5.06 1.70
N PHE A 235 -12.71 5.21 1.12
CA PHE A 235 -12.41 4.97 -0.29
C PHE A 235 -10.97 4.44 -0.43
N PRO A 236 -10.71 3.48 -1.31
CA PRO A 236 -11.61 2.73 -2.18
C PRO A 236 -12.47 1.68 -1.44
N ASN A 237 -12.32 1.57 -0.12
CA ASN A 237 -13.03 0.66 0.77
C ASN A 237 -12.94 -0.83 0.35
N ILE A 238 -11.74 -1.24 -0.08
CA ILE A 238 -11.47 -2.65 -0.43
C ILE A 238 -11.12 -3.38 0.86
N ILE A 239 -12.11 -3.50 1.74
CA ILE A 239 -12.07 -4.23 3.01
C ILE A 239 -13.26 -5.18 3.02
N HIS A 240 -13.01 -6.46 3.35
CA HIS A 240 -14.01 -7.52 3.33
C HIS A 240 -14.25 -8.11 4.73
N THR A 241 -13.71 -7.49 5.75
CA THR A 241 -13.89 -7.82 7.16
C THR A 241 -14.29 -6.57 7.97
N GLY A 242 -14.71 -6.76 9.21
CA GLY A 242 -15.06 -5.63 10.07
C GLY A 242 -13.82 -4.83 10.46
N ALA A 243 -13.80 -3.54 10.12
CA ALA A 243 -12.74 -2.61 10.48
C ALA A 243 -13.29 -1.18 10.57
N SER A 244 -12.98 -0.48 11.66
CA SER A 244 -13.34 0.93 11.83
C SER A 244 -12.15 1.84 11.49
N LEU A 245 -12.45 3.03 10.97
CA LEU A 245 -11.45 4.06 10.74
C LEU A 245 -11.60 5.14 11.81
N GLU A 246 -10.55 5.32 12.61
CA GLU A 246 -10.46 6.32 13.66
C GLU A 246 -9.31 7.27 13.41
N TRP A 247 -9.47 8.51 13.84
CA TRP A 247 -8.44 9.53 13.78
C TRP A 247 -8.44 10.38 15.05
N ASP A 248 -7.24 10.81 15.46
CA ASP A 248 -6.97 11.88 16.42
C ASP A 248 -5.64 12.55 16.10
N ASP A 249 -5.29 13.59 16.86
CA ASP A 249 -4.07 14.38 16.64
C ASP A 249 -2.75 13.60 16.73
N GLU A 250 -2.73 12.40 17.31
CA GLU A 250 -1.57 11.53 17.43
C GLU A 250 -1.47 10.52 16.24
N THR A 251 -2.51 10.50 15.39
CA THR A 251 -2.62 9.60 14.23
C THR A 251 -2.39 10.36 12.91
N ILE A 252 -1.60 9.79 12.02
CA ILE A 252 -1.40 10.28 10.65
C ILE A 252 -2.07 9.30 9.68
N LEU A 253 -3.13 9.75 9.00
CA LEU A 253 -3.78 8.95 7.97
C LEU A 253 -3.27 9.35 6.59
N CYS A 254 -2.89 8.35 5.79
CA CYS A 254 -2.43 8.54 4.41
C CYS A 254 -3.41 7.88 3.44
N PHE A 255 -4.03 8.67 2.57
CA PHE A 255 -4.93 8.19 1.51
C PHE A 255 -4.34 8.41 0.13
N SER A 256 -4.84 7.67 -0.86
CA SER A 256 -4.43 7.81 -2.25
C SER A 256 -5.62 7.70 -3.20
N LEU A 257 -5.66 8.55 -4.21
CA LEU A 257 -6.61 8.40 -5.33
C LEU A 257 -6.19 7.28 -6.32
N SER A 258 -4.99 6.71 -6.16
CA SER A 258 -4.51 5.66 -7.07
C SER A 258 -5.42 4.45 -7.07
N LYS A 259 -5.90 4.01 -5.90
CA LYS A 259 -6.63 2.74 -5.76
C LYS A 259 -8.14 2.84 -5.96
N VAL A 260 -8.65 4.05 -6.04
CA VAL A 260 -10.02 4.26 -6.55
C VAL A 260 -10.12 4.21 -8.09
N GLY A 261 -8.98 4.05 -8.79
CA GLY A 261 -8.93 4.00 -10.25
C GLY A 261 -8.26 5.22 -10.91
N LEU A 262 -7.62 6.09 -10.15
CA LEU A 262 -6.96 7.31 -10.63
C LEU A 262 -5.45 7.32 -10.34
N PRO A 263 -4.67 6.27 -10.71
CA PRO A 263 -3.24 6.23 -10.39
C PRO A 263 -2.42 7.30 -11.11
N GLY A 264 -2.80 7.67 -12.33
CA GLY A 264 -2.07 8.62 -13.17
C GLY A 264 -2.14 10.07 -12.70
N VAL A 265 -3.15 10.46 -11.90
CA VAL A 265 -3.30 11.85 -11.44
C VAL A 265 -2.40 12.19 -10.24
N ARG A 266 -1.69 11.21 -9.68
CA ARG A 266 -0.70 11.38 -8.64
C ARG A 266 -1.18 12.25 -7.46
N THR A 267 -2.27 11.86 -6.80
CA THR A 267 -2.83 12.60 -5.66
C THR A 267 -2.88 11.73 -4.42
N GLY A 268 -2.16 12.16 -3.38
CA GLY A 268 -2.19 11.64 -2.02
C GLY A 268 -2.79 12.68 -1.08
N ILE A 269 -3.37 12.21 0.02
CA ILE A 269 -4.00 13.04 1.05
C ILE A 269 -3.44 12.59 2.38
N ILE A 270 -2.91 13.54 3.16
CA ILE A 270 -2.49 13.31 4.55
C ILE A 270 -3.45 14.06 5.45
N ILE A 271 -3.98 13.37 6.47
CA ILE A 271 -4.70 13.96 7.59
C ILE A 271 -3.84 13.77 8.83
N ALA A 272 -3.41 14.85 9.47
CA ALA A 272 -2.50 14.83 10.60
C ALA A 272 -2.65 16.07 11.47
N HIS A 273 -2.01 16.06 12.64
CA HIS A 273 -1.86 17.26 13.46
C HIS A 273 -1.31 18.45 12.64
N PRO A 274 -1.79 19.69 12.83
CA PRO A 274 -1.43 20.86 12.01
C PRO A 274 0.08 21.11 11.88
N LYS A 275 0.88 20.80 12.90
CA LYS A 275 2.34 20.92 12.84
C LYS A 275 2.95 19.97 11.80
N ILE A 276 2.43 18.74 11.69
CA ILE A 276 2.89 17.72 10.74
C ILE A 276 2.46 18.11 9.32
N ALA A 277 1.18 18.45 9.14
CA ALA A 277 0.65 18.94 7.87
C ALA A 277 1.43 20.15 7.35
N LYS A 278 1.79 21.09 8.25
CA LYS A 278 2.63 22.25 7.91
C LYS A 278 4.05 21.84 7.50
N ALA A 279 4.68 20.89 8.19
CA ALA A 279 6.00 20.40 7.82
C ALA A 279 5.99 19.75 6.43
N VAL A 280 5.00 18.89 6.13
CA VAL A 280 4.80 18.29 4.80
C VAL A 280 4.55 19.37 3.73
N SER A 281 3.73 20.38 4.02
CA SER A 281 3.51 21.52 3.11
C SER A 281 4.82 22.26 2.80
N ASN A 282 5.68 22.46 3.79
CA ASN A 282 6.99 23.09 3.58
C ASN A 282 7.91 22.20 2.73
N MET A 283 7.88 20.87 2.91
CA MET A 283 8.63 19.93 2.06
C MET A 283 8.11 19.93 0.63
N ASN A 284 6.78 19.99 0.41
CA ASN A 284 6.21 20.20 -0.92
C ASN A 284 6.77 21.44 -1.61
N ALA A 285 6.87 22.57 -0.87
CA ALA A 285 7.41 23.83 -1.42
C ALA A 285 8.86 23.65 -1.92
N ILE A 286 9.66 22.83 -1.25
CA ILE A 286 11.07 22.62 -1.61
C ILE A 286 11.22 21.57 -2.72
N VAL A 287 10.49 20.46 -2.65
CA VAL A 287 10.66 19.31 -3.55
C VAL A 287 9.89 19.49 -4.85
N ASN A 288 8.66 20.01 -4.78
CA ASN A 288 7.71 20.02 -5.91
C ASN A 288 7.20 21.43 -6.24
N LEU A 289 7.51 22.47 -5.47
CA LEU A 289 6.85 23.79 -5.41
C LEU A 289 5.41 23.68 -4.92
N SER A 290 4.61 22.81 -5.49
CA SER A 290 3.24 22.47 -5.07
C SER A 290 2.84 21.08 -5.55
N PRO A 291 1.85 20.44 -4.94
CA PRO A 291 1.25 19.22 -5.47
C PRO A 291 0.50 19.47 -6.79
N VAL A 292 0.39 18.42 -7.61
CA VAL A 292 -0.39 18.43 -8.85
C VAL A 292 -1.86 18.71 -8.55
N ARG A 293 -2.45 19.70 -9.25
CA ARG A 293 -3.85 20.13 -9.04
C ARG A 293 -4.87 19.30 -9.78
N PHE A 294 -4.48 18.69 -10.91
CA PHE A 294 -5.41 18.04 -11.83
C PHE A 294 -6.21 16.91 -11.17
N GLY A 295 -5.55 16.10 -10.32
CA GLY A 295 -6.26 15.06 -9.57
C GLY A 295 -7.25 15.60 -8.56
N ALA A 296 -6.90 16.69 -7.88
CA ALA A 296 -7.79 17.39 -6.97
C ALA A 296 -9.03 17.96 -7.72
N ALA A 297 -8.82 18.52 -8.91
CA ALA A 297 -9.90 19.05 -9.74
C ALA A 297 -10.91 17.95 -10.15
N ILE A 298 -10.41 16.78 -10.59
CA ILE A 298 -11.26 15.63 -10.93
C ILE A 298 -12.00 15.09 -9.70
N ALA A 299 -11.31 14.99 -8.57
CA ALA A 299 -11.87 14.40 -7.37
C ALA A 299 -12.91 15.29 -6.68
N THR A 300 -12.76 16.62 -6.75
CA THR A 300 -13.64 17.57 -6.07
C THR A 300 -15.13 17.26 -6.26
N PRO A 301 -15.70 17.17 -7.48
CA PRO A 301 -17.13 16.89 -7.67
C PRO A 301 -17.53 15.50 -7.16
N LEU A 302 -16.62 14.52 -7.14
CA LEU A 302 -16.91 13.18 -6.65
C LEU A 302 -17.05 13.14 -5.12
N PHE A 303 -16.32 14.00 -4.42
CA PHE A 303 -16.41 14.13 -2.96
C PHE A 303 -17.53 15.06 -2.49
N GLU A 304 -17.85 16.12 -3.27
CA GLU A 304 -18.94 17.07 -2.97
C GLU A 304 -20.30 16.38 -2.88
N ASN A 305 -20.56 15.38 -3.71
CA ASN A 305 -21.84 14.66 -3.81
C ASN A 305 -21.78 13.19 -3.35
N ASP A 306 -20.74 12.80 -2.61
CA ASP A 306 -20.51 11.42 -2.14
C ASP A 306 -20.42 10.34 -3.25
N GLU A 307 -20.23 10.72 -4.50
CA GLU A 307 -20.06 9.76 -5.61
C GLU A 307 -18.86 8.84 -5.40
N ILE A 308 -17.78 9.35 -4.81
CA ILE A 308 -16.61 8.54 -4.46
C ILE A 308 -16.97 7.35 -3.55
N ILE A 309 -17.96 7.53 -2.66
CA ILE A 309 -18.42 6.47 -1.76
C ILE A 309 -19.25 5.44 -2.54
N ARG A 310 -20.19 5.92 -3.37
CA ARG A 310 -20.98 5.04 -4.22
C ARG A 310 -20.09 4.17 -5.11
N LEU A 311 -19.09 4.78 -5.76
CA LEU A 311 -18.12 4.03 -6.58
C LEU A 311 -17.35 3.00 -5.75
N SER A 312 -16.94 3.36 -4.54
CA SER A 312 -16.19 2.47 -3.64
C SER A 312 -17.03 1.29 -3.16
N ASP A 313 -18.21 1.56 -2.64
CA ASP A 313 -19.05 0.55 -1.95
C ASP A 313 -19.83 -0.31 -2.91
N GLU A 314 -20.32 0.25 -4.02
CA GLU A 314 -21.20 -0.46 -4.96
C GLU A 314 -20.46 -1.11 -6.13
N LEU A 315 -19.30 -0.61 -6.50
CA LEU A 315 -18.57 -1.07 -7.69
C LEU A 315 -17.18 -1.62 -7.37
N ILE A 316 -16.32 -0.84 -6.72
CA ILE A 316 -14.90 -1.19 -6.54
C ILE A 316 -14.74 -2.35 -5.55
N SER A 317 -15.27 -2.22 -4.35
CA SER A 317 -15.13 -3.24 -3.30
C SER A 317 -15.79 -4.58 -3.69
N PRO A 318 -17.02 -4.60 -4.25
CA PRO A 318 -17.63 -5.84 -4.74
C PRO A 318 -16.87 -6.50 -5.90
N PHE A 319 -16.30 -5.71 -6.81
CA PHE A 319 -15.45 -6.23 -7.89
C PHE A 319 -14.27 -7.01 -7.33
N TYR A 320 -13.48 -6.42 -6.42
CA TYR A 320 -12.32 -7.11 -5.85
C TYR A 320 -12.69 -8.29 -4.97
N LYS A 321 -13.82 -8.24 -4.27
CA LYS A 321 -14.33 -9.39 -3.52
C LYS A 321 -14.61 -10.57 -4.46
N LYS A 322 -15.25 -10.33 -5.60
CA LYS A 322 -15.50 -11.35 -6.64
C LYS A 322 -14.20 -11.89 -7.23
N GLN A 323 -13.25 -11.02 -7.59
CA GLN A 323 -11.96 -11.43 -8.15
C GLN A 323 -11.14 -12.24 -7.15
N SER A 324 -11.16 -11.87 -5.86
CA SER A 324 -10.52 -12.63 -4.79
C SER A 324 -11.11 -14.05 -4.69
N ALA A 325 -12.43 -14.19 -4.64
CA ALA A 325 -13.10 -15.49 -4.58
C ALA A 325 -12.80 -16.36 -5.82
N PHE A 326 -12.72 -15.76 -7.01
CA PHE A 326 -12.33 -16.47 -8.23
C PHE A 326 -10.90 -17.00 -8.14
N ALA A 327 -9.94 -16.14 -7.82
CA ALA A 327 -8.53 -16.51 -7.75
C ALA A 327 -8.24 -17.56 -6.66
N ILE A 328 -8.89 -17.43 -5.48
CA ILE A 328 -8.80 -18.41 -4.39
C ILE A 328 -9.26 -19.79 -4.86
N ARG A 329 -10.44 -19.89 -5.48
CA ARG A 329 -10.94 -21.18 -6.00
C ARG A 329 -9.94 -21.81 -6.98
N ARG A 330 -9.39 -21.00 -7.91
CA ARG A 330 -8.39 -21.51 -8.88
C ARG A 330 -7.10 -21.99 -8.20
N LEU A 331 -6.61 -21.26 -7.19
CA LEU A 331 -5.44 -21.68 -6.40
C LEU A 331 -5.73 -22.97 -5.63
N GLN A 332 -6.90 -23.14 -5.04
CA GLN A 332 -7.29 -24.35 -4.32
C GLN A 332 -7.39 -25.55 -5.26
N GLU A 333 -7.91 -25.37 -6.48
CA GLU A 333 -7.97 -26.43 -7.51
C GLU A 333 -6.56 -26.84 -7.96
N GLU A 334 -5.63 -25.89 -8.14
CA GLU A 334 -4.25 -26.18 -8.57
C GLU A 334 -3.39 -26.83 -7.48
N PHE A 335 -3.68 -26.57 -6.21
CA PHE A 335 -2.82 -26.96 -5.08
C PHE A 335 -3.51 -27.82 -4.01
N ALA A 336 -4.59 -28.55 -4.36
CA ALA A 336 -5.39 -29.34 -3.41
C ALA A 336 -4.56 -30.30 -2.51
N ASP A 337 -3.49 -30.88 -3.05
CA ASP A 337 -2.66 -31.90 -2.39
C ASP A 337 -1.27 -31.37 -1.98
N TYR A 338 -1.08 -30.05 -1.97
CA TYR A 338 0.22 -29.42 -1.72
C TYR A 338 0.19 -28.51 -0.47
N PRO A 339 1.33 -28.32 0.20
CA PRO A 339 1.41 -27.46 1.39
C PRO A 339 1.40 -25.97 1.00
N VAL A 340 0.29 -25.53 0.38
CA VAL A 340 0.09 -24.15 -0.09
C VAL A 340 -1.01 -23.51 0.70
N TYR A 341 -0.74 -22.31 1.20
CA TYR A 341 -1.67 -21.55 2.04
C TYR A 341 -1.89 -20.16 1.46
N ILE A 342 -3.12 -19.68 1.59
CA ILE A 342 -3.51 -18.34 1.16
C ILE A 342 -3.75 -17.50 2.41
N HIS A 343 -3.18 -16.29 2.48
CA HIS A 343 -3.52 -15.36 3.56
C HIS A 343 -5.01 -15.04 3.51
N GLN A 344 -5.66 -14.88 4.67
CA GLN A 344 -7.08 -14.50 4.76
C GLN A 344 -7.38 -13.32 3.83
N PRO A 345 -8.35 -13.44 2.91
CA PRO A 345 -8.63 -12.42 1.90
C PRO A 345 -9.46 -11.27 2.49
N GLU A 346 -8.85 -10.49 3.36
CA GLU A 346 -9.55 -9.46 4.14
C GLU A 346 -9.65 -8.11 3.44
N GLY A 347 -8.80 -7.89 2.41
CA GLY A 347 -8.84 -6.63 1.66
C GLY A 347 -7.72 -6.47 0.63
N ALA A 348 -7.54 -5.25 0.13
CA ALA A 348 -6.63 -4.86 -0.92
C ALA A 348 -6.93 -5.51 -2.29
N ILE A 349 -5.99 -5.43 -3.22
CA ILE A 349 -6.12 -5.92 -4.60
C ILE A 349 -5.15 -7.07 -4.89
N PHE A 350 -4.75 -7.77 -3.85
CA PHE A 350 -3.75 -8.83 -3.89
C PHE A 350 -4.18 -10.04 -3.09
N LEU A 351 -3.68 -11.22 -3.50
CA LEU A 351 -3.57 -12.40 -2.65
C LEU A 351 -2.12 -12.61 -2.29
N TRP A 352 -1.88 -13.09 -1.08
CA TRP A 352 -0.59 -13.51 -0.58
C TRP A 352 -0.61 -15.02 -0.41
N VAL A 353 0.25 -15.71 -1.18
CA VAL A 353 0.27 -17.17 -1.27
C VAL A 353 1.59 -17.68 -0.69
N TRP A 354 1.52 -18.58 0.25
CA TRP A 354 2.64 -19.23 0.92
C TRP A 354 2.81 -20.66 0.42
N PHE A 355 3.96 -20.97 -0.13
CA PHE A 355 4.39 -22.30 -0.55
C PHE A 355 5.31 -22.88 0.52
N GLU A 356 4.74 -23.50 1.57
CA GLU A 356 5.50 -24.01 2.72
C GLU A 356 6.50 -25.07 2.28
N GLY A 357 7.79 -24.83 2.60
CA GLY A 357 8.87 -25.74 2.23
C GLY A 357 9.24 -25.72 0.74
N LEU A 358 8.96 -24.63 0.01
CA LEU A 358 9.37 -24.47 -1.38
C LEU A 358 10.90 -24.67 -1.51
N PRO A 359 11.40 -25.57 -2.38
CA PRO A 359 12.83 -25.93 -2.43
C PRO A 359 13.73 -24.84 -3.02
N ILE A 360 13.16 -23.78 -3.57
CA ILE A 360 13.88 -22.61 -4.11
C ILE A 360 13.28 -21.32 -3.54
N SER A 361 14.03 -20.22 -3.60
CA SER A 361 13.46 -18.92 -3.23
C SER A 361 12.42 -18.44 -4.23
N THR A 362 11.48 -17.60 -3.79
CA THR A 362 10.47 -17.03 -4.70
C THR A 362 11.06 -16.02 -5.68
N THR A 363 12.22 -15.43 -5.41
CA THR A 363 12.99 -14.70 -6.43
C THR A 363 13.42 -15.62 -7.59
N LYS A 364 13.85 -16.85 -7.31
CA LYS A 364 14.18 -17.82 -8.38
C LYS A 364 12.91 -18.32 -9.07
N LEU A 365 11.84 -18.57 -8.33
CA LEU A 365 10.54 -18.90 -8.90
C LEU A 365 10.06 -17.81 -9.88
N TYR A 366 10.22 -16.54 -9.52
CA TYR A 366 9.90 -15.41 -10.41
C TYR A 366 10.61 -15.49 -11.75
N GLN A 367 11.93 -15.80 -11.76
CA GLN A 367 12.69 -15.92 -13.02
C GLN A 367 12.12 -17.03 -13.91
N ILE A 368 11.79 -18.20 -13.34
CA ILE A 368 11.20 -19.32 -14.06
C ILE A 368 9.82 -18.93 -14.64
N LEU A 369 8.97 -18.30 -13.85
CA LEU A 369 7.63 -17.87 -14.27
C LEU A 369 7.69 -16.79 -15.35
N LYS A 370 8.63 -15.85 -15.24
CA LYS A 370 8.87 -14.80 -16.24
C LYS A 370 9.19 -15.39 -17.61
N GLU A 371 10.06 -16.42 -17.67
CA GLU A 371 10.37 -17.15 -18.93
C GLU A 371 9.14 -17.83 -19.54
N GLN A 372 8.12 -18.14 -18.72
CA GLN A 372 6.85 -18.72 -19.15
C GLN A 372 5.74 -17.67 -19.32
N GLY A 373 6.09 -16.38 -19.39
CA GLY A 373 5.14 -15.29 -19.63
C GLY A 373 4.21 -14.97 -18.45
N THR A 374 4.61 -15.30 -17.21
CA THR A 374 3.82 -14.96 -16.00
C THR A 374 4.68 -14.17 -15.02
N LEU A 375 4.20 -12.96 -14.64
CA LEU A 375 4.89 -12.10 -13.68
C LEU A 375 4.14 -12.08 -12.35
N ILE A 376 4.88 -12.32 -11.26
CA ILE A 376 4.42 -12.22 -9.87
C ILE A 376 5.34 -11.26 -9.10
N ILE A 377 5.12 -11.03 -7.81
CA ILE A 377 6.12 -10.37 -6.96
C ILE A 377 6.63 -11.35 -5.91
N PRO A 378 7.96 -11.60 -5.86
CA PRO A 378 8.59 -12.41 -4.82
C PRO A 378 8.45 -11.76 -3.43
N SER A 379 8.36 -12.59 -2.40
CA SER A 379 8.16 -12.12 -1.03
C SER A 379 9.33 -11.38 -0.42
N GLU A 380 10.54 -11.68 -0.81
CA GLU A 380 11.77 -11.16 -0.21
C GLU A 380 11.82 -9.63 -0.16
N HIS A 381 11.16 -8.96 -1.10
CA HIS A 381 11.14 -7.49 -1.20
C HIS A 381 10.24 -6.79 -0.18
N PHE A 382 9.37 -7.52 0.52
CA PHE A 382 8.37 -6.93 1.41
C PHE A 382 8.76 -6.94 2.90
N PHE A 383 9.85 -7.64 3.25
CA PHE A 383 10.32 -7.73 4.64
C PHE A 383 11.29 -6.58 4.98
N VAL A 384 10.85 -5.35 4.71
CA VAL A 384 11.63 -4.12 4.92
C VAL A 384 12.02 -3.98 6.39
N GLY A 385 13.30 -3.72 6.67
CA GLY A 385 13.81 -3.53 8.03
C GLY A 385 13.95 -4.80 8.87
N MET A 386 13.72 -5.98 8.27
CA MET A 386 13.81 -7.27 8.95
C MET A 386 15.05 -8.06 8.48
N GLN A 387 15.69 -8.78 9.40
CA GLN A 387 16.73 -9.75 9.06
C GLN A 387 16.07 -11.06 8.61
N THR A 388 16.19 -11.39 7.32
CA THR A 388 15.48 -12.53 6.72
C THR A 388 16.37 -13.74 6.44
N ALA A 389 17.68 -13.69 6.77
CA ALA A 389 18.62 -14.77 6.46
C ALA A 389 18.14 -16.12 7.02
N ASP A 390 17.72 -16.13 8.28
CA ASP A 390 17.26 -17.31 9.02
C ASP A 390 15.72 -17.39 9.14
N TYR A 391 14.99 -16.70 8.23
CA TYR A 391 13.53 -16.69 8.21
C TYR A 391 13.01 -17.25 6.86
N PRO A 392 12.85 -18.59 6.74
CA PRO A 392 12.47 -19.23 5.47
C PRO A 392 11.19 -18.68 4.86
N HIS A 393 10.18 -18.37 5.69
CA HIS A 393 8.90 -17.84 5.25
C HIS A 393 9.02 -16.59 4.36
N ALA A 394 10.03 -15.75 4.58
CA ALA A 394 10.30 -14.59 3.73
C ALA A 394 10.71 -14.95 2.29
N LYS A 395 11.02 -16.21 2.00
CA LYS A 395 11.45 -16.71 0.69
C LYS A 395 10.46 -17.71 0.06
N GLU A 396 9.33 -17.95 0.73
CA GLU A 396 8.34 -18.96 0.38
C GLU A 396 6.99 -18.37 -0.07
N CYS A 397 6.84 -17.05 -0.06
CA CYS A 397 5.58 -16.40 -0.41
C CYS A 397 5.66 -15.62 -1.72
N ILE A 398 4.51 -15.42 -2.36
CA ILE A 398 4.36 -14.52 -3.50
C ILE A 398 3.18 -13.57 -3.29
N ARG A 399 3.27 -12.36 -3.86
CA ARG A 399 2.12 -11.49 -4.05
C ARG A 399 1.54 -11.70 -5.44
N LEU A 400 0.24 -11.96 -5.50
CA LEU A 400 -0.52 -12.15 -6.72
C LEU A 400 -1.58 -11.04 -6.83
N SER A 401 -1.54 -10.25 -7.91
CA SER A 401 -2.54 -9.21 -8.20
C SER A 401 -3.82 -9.84 -8.74
N ILE A 402 -4.96 -9.45 -8.17
CA ILE A 402 -6.30 -9.85 -8.64
C ILE A 402 -6.99 -8.74 -9.46
N ALA A 403 -6.22 -7.73 -9.88
CA ALA A 403 -6.72 -6.60 -10.69
C ALA A 403 -6.76 -6.90 -12.19
N GLN A 404 -6.76 -8.17 -12.58
CA GLN A 404 -6.79 -8.65 -13.96
C GLN A 404 -8.14 -9.26 -14.31
N ASP A 405 -8.38 -9.49 -15.59
CA ASP A 405 -9.55 -10.27 -16.04
C ASP A 405 -9.44 -11.75 -15.67
N ASP A 406 -10.58 -12.45 -15.67
CA ASP A 406 -10.68 -13.85 -15.25
C ASP A 406 -9.79 -14.77 -16.09
N HIS A 407 -9.61 -14.50 -17.39
CA HIS A 407 -8.76 -15.30 -18.27
C HIS A 407 -7.27 -15.17 -17.91
N THR A 408 -6.79 -13.95 -17.72
CA THR A 408 -5.41 -13.67 -17.33
C THR A 408 -5.10 -14.27 -15.95
N LEU A 409 -6.03 -14.18 -14.99
CA LEU A 409 -5.89 -14.82 -13.68
C LEU A 409 -5.83 -16.35 -13.80
N ASP A 410 -6.74 -16.95 -14.56
CA ASP A 410 -6.78 -18.41 -14.76
C ASP A 410 -5.48 -18.95 -15.37
N GLN A 411 -5.03 -18.36 -16.48
CA GLN A 411 -3.81 -18.78 -17.16
C GLN A 411 -2.55 -18.58 -16.29
N GLY A 412 -2.46 -17.46 -15.60
CA GLY A 412 -1.32 -17.18 -14.71
C GLY A 412 -1.27 -18.13 -13.52
N ILE A 413 -2.41 -18.39 -12.85
CA ILE A 413 -2.49 -19.35 -11.73
C ILE A 413 -2.16 -20.76 -12.20
N LYS A 414 -2.64 -21.18 -13.36
CA LYS A 414 -2.30 -22.48 -13.95
C LYS A 414 -0.79 -22.62 -14.20
N THR A 415 -0.15 -21.61 -14.79
CA THR A 415 1.30 -21.59 -15.01
C THR A 415 2.07 -21.71 -13.68
N ILE A 416 1.64 -20.95 -12.64
CA ILE A 416 2.22 -21.05 -11.30
C ILE A 416 2.05 -22.48 -10.76
N GLY A 417 0.86 -23.06 -10.90
CA GLY A 417 0.57 -24.43 -10.47
C GLY A 417 1.48 -25.46 -11.12
N GLU A 418 1.63 -25.41 -12.44
CA GLU A 418 2.49 -26.34 -13.20
C GLU A 418 3.95 -26.28 -12.72
N VAL A 419 4.50 -25.07 -12.55
CA VAL A 419 5.89 -24.88 -12.11
C VAL A 419 6.08 -25.33 -10.65
N VAL A 420 5.23 -24.90 -9.75
CA VAL A 420 5.39 -25.18 -8.31
C VAL A 420 5.21 -26.66 -8.00
N ARG A 421 4.24 -27.33 -8.62
CA ARG A 421 4.08 -28.80 -8.47
C ARG A 421 5.31 -29.56 -8.92
N GLN A 422 5.95 -29.16 -10.04
CA GLN A 422 7.20 -29.79 -10.49
C GLN A 422 8.33 -29.59 -9.47
N LEU A 423 8.39 -28.43 -8.83
CA LEU A 423 9.42 -28.14 -7.81
C LEU A 423 9.24 -28.98 -6.54
N TYR A 424 8.01 -29.27 -6.13
CA TYR A 424 7.76 -30.14 -4.97
C TYR A 424 8.01 -31.64 -5.25
N HIS A 425 8.03 -32.05 -6.52
CA HIS A 425 8.30 -33.44 -6.90
C HIS A 425 9.79 -33.76 -7.12
N ASN A 426 10.65 -32.73 -7.23
CA ASN A 426 12.10 -32.88 -7.43
C ASN A 426 12.88 -32.77 -6.11
#